data_651f47c033b30e2119da3efa174d3835
#
_entry.id   651f47c033b30e2119da3efa174d3835
#
_cell.length_a   1.000
_cell.length_b   1.000
_cell.length_c   1.000
_cell.angle_alpha   90.00
_cell.angle_beta   90.00
_cell.angle_gamma   90.00
#
_symmetry.space_group_name_H-M   'P 1'
#
loop_
_entity.id
_entity.type
_entity.pdbx_description
1 polymer ?
#
loop_
_entity_poly.entity_id
_entity_poly.type
_entity_poly.pdbx_seq_one_letter_code
_entity_poly.pdbx_strand_id
1 'polypeptide(L)'
;MIRAAAKNFKYVATLVDIEDYEDLVNELKTNNGCTSYSFRKKLSQNAFSLTAYYDAVVSNWMLDNITDAKPRRFSISAALSQDLRYGENPHQSASFFLDENLQVGIGASNQIQGKQLSYNNINDTDAALELVNEFPKSDGAQLFFKMDPRGA
;
A
#
# COMPACT_ATOMS: atom_id res chain seq x y z
N MET A 1 6.82 20.66 9.91
CA MET A 1 7.91 21.09 8.98
C MET A 1 7.79 20.45 7.60
N ILE A 2 7.61 19.12 7.49
CA ILE A 2 7.52 18.39 6.19
C ILE A 2 6.52 19.03 5.23
N ARG A 3 5.28 19.26 5.64
CA ARG A 3 4.22 19.84 4.79
C ARG A 3 4.55 21.26 4.30
N ALA A 4 5.25 22.05 5.11
CA ALA A 4 5.66 23.41 4.72
C ALA A 4 6.78 23.35 3.66
N ALA A 5 7.75 22.46 3.82
CA ALA A 5 8.81 22.21 2.84
C ALA A 5 8.22 21.67 1.52
N ALA A 6 7.34 20.67 1.60
CA ALA A 6 6.68 20.08 0.44
C ALA A 6 5.85 21.08 -0.37
N LYS A 7 5.16 22.04 0.28
CA LYS A 7 4.46 23.13 -0.43
C LYS A 7 5.41 24.01 -1.25
N ASN A 8 6.67 24.11 -0.84
CA ASN A 8 7.69 24.93 -1.52
C ASN A 8 8.53 24.12 -2.52
N PHE A 9 7.96 23.06 -3.10
CA PHE A 9 8.66 22.16 -4.03
C PHE A 9 9.26 22.87 -5.26
N LYS A 10 8.83 24.10 -5.56
CA LYS A 10 9.45 24.89 -6.61
C LYS A 10 10.95 25.07 -6.36
N TYR A 11 11.36 25.13 -5.09
CA TYR A 11 12.74 25.41 -4.68
C TYR A 11 13.33 24.36 -3.74
N VAL A 12 12.49 23.51 -3.12
CA VAL A 12 12.90 22.60 -2.04
C VAL A 12 12.66 21.15 -2.46
N ALA A 13 13.68 20.32 -2.34
CA ALA A 13 13.57 18.85 -2.41
C ALA A 13 13.30 18.31 -1.01
N THR A 14 12.12 17.73 -0.79
CA THR A 14 11.69 17.20 0.52
C THR A 14 11.69 15.69 0.48
N LEU A 15 12.76 15.06 0.96
CA LEU A 15 12.85 13.60 1.05
C LEU A 15 12.23 13.15 2.36
N VAL A 16 11.42 12.11 2.30
CA VAL A 16 10.73 11.49 3.43
C VAL A 16 10.94 9.98 3.47
N ASP A 17 11.37 9.38 2.38
CA ASP A 17 11.63 7.95 2.24
C ASP A 17 13.11 7.70 1.94
N ILE A 18 13.66 6.63 2.53
CA ILE A 18 15.06 6.23 2.32
C ILE A 18 15.28 5.78 0.87
N GLU A 19 14.25 5.21 0.26
CA GLU A 19 14.27 4.74 -1.14
C GLU A 19 14.52 5.88 -2.15
N ASP A 20 14.14 7.10 -1.83
CA ASP A 20 14.38 8.28 -2.69
C ASP A 20 15.84 8.80 -2.64
N TYR A 21 16.71 8.24 -1.77
CA TYR A 21 18.10 8.73 -1.62
C TYR A 21 18.97 8.42 -2.84
N GLU A 22 18.84 7.23 -3.41
CA GLU A 22 19.57 6.85 -4.62
C GLU A 22 19.12 7.69 -5.82
N ASP A 23 17.83 7.90 -5.98
CA ASP A 23 17.24 8.77 -7.00
C ASP A 23 17.79 10.21 -6.86
N LEU A 24 17.89 10.75 -5.62
CA LEU A 24 18.47 12.07 -5.38
C LEU A 24 19.94 12.14 -5.83
N VAL A 25 20.74 11.13 -5.47
CA VAL A 25 22.17 11.09 -5.85
C VAL A 25 22.32 11.08 -7.38
N ASN A 26 21.51 10.30 -8.07
CA ASN A 26 21.50 10.21 -9.52
C ASN A 26 21.05 11.53 -10.17
N GLU A 27 20.01 12.16 -9.63
CA GLU A 27 19.50 13.46 -10.07
C GLU A 27 20.57 14.55 -9.96
N LEU A 28 21.30 14.63 -8.83
CA LEU A 28 22.37 15.59 -8.59
C LEU A 28 23.56 15.37 -9.54
N LYS A 29 23.93 14.09 -9.79
CA LYS A 29 25.02 13.76 -10.75
C LYS A 29 24.66 14.17 -12.17
N THR A 30 23.42 13.93 -12.57
CA THR A 30 22.96 14.19 -13.95
C THR A 30 22.74 15.68 -14.22
N ASN A 31 22.35 16.45 -13.19
CA ASN A 31 21.99 17.85 -13.32
C ASN A 31 23.02 18.83 -12.69
N ASN A 32 24.30 18.48 -12.71
CA ASN A 32 25.38 19.35 -12.21
C ASN A 32 25.17 19.87 -10.77
N GLY A 33 24.74 18.99 -9.87
CA GLY A 33 24.50 19.34 -8.47
C GLY A 33 23.13 19.98 -8.20
N CYS A 34 22.24 20.02 -9.18
CA CYS A 34 20.89 20.56 -9.06
C CYS A 34 19.84 19.46 -9.11
N THR A 35 18.62 19.78 -8.67
CA THR A 35 17.46 18.90 -8.82
C THR A 35 16.48 19.50 -9.83
N SER A 36 15.87 18.66 -10.67
CA SER A 36 14.84 19.10 -11.61
C SER A 36 13.54 19.46 -10.91
N TYR A 37 12.71 20.26 -11.56
CA TYR A 37 11.39 20.60 -11.05
C TYR A 37 10.48 19.38 -10.92
N SER A 38 10.52 18.47 -11.89
CA SER A 38 9.74 17.25 -11.89
C SER A 38 10.09 16.33 -10.71
N PHE A 39 11.39 16.20 -10.41
CA PHE A 39 11.87 15.44 -9.27
C PHE A 39 11.38 16.03 -7.95
N ARG A 40 11.54 17.34 -7.74
CA ARG A 40 11.03 18.01 -6.53
C ARG A 40 9.51 17.89 -6.39
N LYS A 41 8.77 17.91 -7.49
CA LYS A 41 7.31 17.71 -7.48
C LYS A 41 6.92 16.29 -7.06
N LYS A 42 7.65 15.25 -7.56
CA LYS A 42 7.50 13.85 -7.11
C LYS A 42 7.72 13.75 -5.60
N LEU A 43 8.85 14.28 -5.10
CA LEU A 43 9.15 14.26 -3.66
C LEU A 43 8.11 14.98 -2.82
N SER A 44 7.57 16.10 -3.31
CA SER A 44 6.47 16.80 -2.62
C SER A 44 5.22 15.93 -2.50
N GLN A 45 4.87 15.21 -3.56
CA GLN A 45 3.73 14.29 -3.55
C GLN A 45 3.96 13.17 -2.52
N ASN A 46 5.15 12.55 -2.49
CA ASN A 46 5.51 11.53 -1.50
C ASN A 46 5.40 12.08 -0.07
N ALA A 47 5.89 13.29 0.17
CA ALA A 47 5.83 13.94 1.48
C ALA A 47 4.39 14.21 1.95
N PHE A 48 3.50 14.62 1.05
CA PHE A 48 2.07 14.76 1.38
C PHE A 48 1.39 13.43 1.60
N SER A 49 1.73 12.41 0.82
CA SER A 49 1.21 11.04 0.99
C SER A 49 1.56 10.49 2.38
N LEU A 50 2.85 10.58 2.76
CA LEU A 50 3.31 10.15 4.08
C LEU A 50 2.58 10.88 5.21
N THR A 51 2.48 12.21 5.13
CA THR A 51 1.84 12.98 6.21
C THR A 51 0.34 12.71 6.29
N ALA A 52 -0.34 12.49 5.17
CA ALA A 52 -1.76 12.13 5.15
C ALA A 52 -2.00 10.75 5.75
N TYR A 53 -1.15 9.77 5.40
CA TYR A 53 -1.16 8.43 5.98
C TYR A 53 -0.97 8.50 7.51
N TYR A 54 0.06 9.20 7.96
CA TYR A 54 0.34 9.37 9.38
C TYR A 54 -0.82 10.02 10.14
N ASP A 55 -1.36 11.12 9.61
CA ASP A 55 -2.50 11.81 10.22
C ASP A 55 -3.75 10.91 10.29
N ALA A 56 -3.97 10.07 9.28
CA ALA A 56 -5.08 9.10 9.26
C ALA A 56 -4.89 8.01 10.33
N VAL A 57 -3.69 7.44 10.45
CA VAL A 57 -3.35 6.43 11.48
C VAL A 57 -3.57 7.00 12.88
N VAL A 58 -3.05 8.21 13.14
CA VAL A 58 -3.22 8.88 14.45
C VAL A 58 -4.69 9.18 14.73
N SER A 59 -5.44 9.65 13.72
CA SER A 59 -6.87 9.95 13.85
C SER A 59 -7.69 8.71 14.19
N ASN A 60 -7.41 7.59 13.53
CA ASN A 60 -8.10 6.31 13.78
C ASN A 60 -7.75 5.78 15.18
N TRP A 61 -6.46 5.79 15.54
CA TRP A 61 -6.04 5.38 16.87
C TRP A 61 -6.71 6.20 17.98
N MET A 62 -6.82 7.52 17.81
CA MET A 62 -7.52 8.37 18.76
C MET A 62 -9.03 8.04 18.84
N LEU A 63 -9.65 7.73 17.71
CA LEU A 63 -11.06 7.34 17.66
C LEU A 63 -11.31 6.05 18.44
N ASP A 64 -10.44 5.05 18.28
CA ASP A 64 -10.55 3.76 19.00
C ASP A 64 -10.38 3.91 20.53
N ASN A 65 -9.69 4.96 20.97
CA ASN A 65 -9.47 5.25 22.38
C ASN A 65 -10.50 6.24 23.00
N ILE A 66 -11.47 6.73 22.23
CA ILE A 66 -12.55 7.60 22.69
C ILE A 66 -13.86 6.82 22.64
N THR A 67 -14.36 6.44 23.80
CA THR A 67 -15.66 5.75 23.92
C THR A 67 -16.82 6.65 23.50
N ASP A 68 -17.79 6.07 22.78
CA ASP A 68 -19.06 6.68 22.35
C ASP A 68 -18.97 7.85 21.36
N ALA A 69 -17.84 8.11 20.74
CA ALA A 69 -17.70 9.15 19.74
C ALA A 69 -18.08 8.66 18.34
N LYS A 70 -19.05 9.33 17.71
CA LYS A 70 -19.28 9.19 16.27
C LYS A 70 -18.37 10.16 15.52
N PRO A 71 -17.45 9.70 14.67
CA PRO A 71 -16.57 10.61 13.95
C PRO A 71 -17.36 11.44 12.93
N ARG A 72 -17.04 12.73 12.83
CA ARG A 72 -17.59 13.61 11.78
C ARG A 72 -16.93 13.34 10.42
N ARG A 73 -15.76 12.74 10.40
CA ARG A 73 -15.00 12.34 9.22
C ARG A 73 -14.34 11.00 9.50
N PHE A 74 -14.29 10.16 8.49
CA PHE A 74 -13.63 8.87 8.53
C PHE A 74 -12.48 8.85 7.52
N SER A 75 -11.35 8.32 7.91
CA SER A 75 -10.16 8.20 7.07
C SER A 75 -9.72 6.75 7.01
N ILE A 76 -9.35 6.29 5.82
CA ILE A 76 -8.72 4.99 5.61
C ILE A 76 -7.26 5.24 5.30
N SER A 77 -6.38 4.52 5.97
CA SER A 77 -4.94 4.52 5.70
C SER A 77 -4.51 3.12 5.30
N ALA A 78 -3.76 3.02 4.21
CA ALA A 78 -3.18 1.76 3.78
C ALA A 78 -1.82 2.01 3.14
N ALA A 79 -0.85 1.14 3.41
CA ALA A 79 0.47 1.17 2.81
C ALA A 79 0.54 0.24 1.60
N LEU A 80 1.31 0.60 0.58
CA LEU A 80 1.57 -0.25 -0.56
C LEU A 80 2.34 -1.49 -0.10
N SER A 81 1.74 -2.67 -0.29
CA SER A 81 2.38 -3.95 0.01
C SER A 81 3.13 -4.50 -1.19
N GLN A 82 2.47 -4.53 -2.34
CA GLN A 82 3.09 -4.99 -3.59
C GLN A 82 2.31 -4.52 -4.81
N ASP A 83 3.01 -4.38 -5.93
CA ASP A 83 2.37 -4.30 -7.22
C ASP A 83 1.90 -5.69 -7.65
N LEU A 84 0.75 -5.75 -8.30
CA LEU A 84 0.19 -7.00 -8.79
C LEU A 84 0.60 -7.21 -10.26
N ARG A 85 0.60 -8.46 -10.69
CA ARG A 85 0.94 -8.83 -12.07
C ARG A 85 0.02 -8.16 -13.08
N TYR A 86 -1.27 -8.05 -12.79
CA TYR A 86 -2.30 -7.31 -13.52
C TYR A 86 -3.56 -7.17 -12.66
N GLY A 87 -4.51 -6.33 -13.08
CA GLY A 87 -5.80 -6.13 -12.44
C GLY A 87 -6.79 -7.25 -12.71
N GLU A 88 -8.07 -6.90 -12.90
CA GLU A 88 -9.11 -7.85 -13.30
C GLU A 88 -8.83 -8.40 -14.70
N ASN A 89 -8.34 -7.54 -15.61
CA ASN A 89 -7.97 -7.90 -16.98
C ASN A 89 -6.46 -7.72 -17.21
N PRO A 90 -5.84 -8.50 -18.12
CA PRO A 90 -4.37 -8.49 -18.33
C PRO A 90 -3.77 -7.15 -18.71
N HIS A 91 -4.53 -6.23 -19.29
CA HIS A 91 -4.07 -4.90 -19.70
C HIS A 91 -4.18 -3.84 -18.59
N GLN A 92 -4.72 -4.19 -17.42
CA GLN A 92 -4.89 -3.30 -16.29
C GLN A 92 -3.74 -3.46 -15.31
N SER A 93 -3.18 -2.35 -14.83
CA SER A 93 -2.29 -2.35 -13.67
C SER A 93 -3.10 -2.42 -12.38
N ALA A 94 -2.54 -3.05 -11.36
CA ALA A 94 -3.13 -3.08 -10.03
C ALA A 94 -2.03 -3.11 -8.95
N SER A 95 -2.36 -2.58 -7.78
CA SER A 95 -1.48 -2.57 -6.62
C SER A 95 -2.27 -3.01 -5.39
N PHE A 96 -1.61 -3.73 -4.50
CA PHE A 96 -2.19 -4.25 -3.28
C PHE A 96 -1.73 -3.40 -2.10
N PHE A 97 -2.70 -2.81 -1.41
CA PHE A 97 -2.47 -1.98 -0.24
C PHE A 97 -3.01 -2.69 1.00
N LEU A 98 -2.29 -2.61 2.09
CA LEU A 98 -2.67 -3.18 3.37
C LEU A 98 -2.86 -2.08 4.42
N ASP A 99 -3.89 -2.24 5.23
CA ASP A 99 -3.98 -1.56 6.52
C ASP A 99 -3.17 -2.38 7.53
N GLU A 100 -2.10 -1.80 8.05
CA GLU A 100 -1.19 -2.47 9.00
C GLU A 100 -1.87 -2.87 10.31
N ASN A 101 -3.02 -2.26 10.62
CA ASN A 101 -3.81 -2.59 11.81
C ASN A 101 -4.79 -3.75 11.57
N LEU A 102 -5.13 -4.08 10.32
CA LEU A 102 -6.03 -5.15 9.93
C LEU A 102 -5.23 -6.40 9.54
N GLN A 103 -4.91 -7.25 10.50
CA GLN A 103 -4.25 -8.53 10.26
C GLN A 103 -5.27 -9.66 10.09
N VAL A 104 -6.16 -9.52 9.12
CA VAL A 104 -7.21 -10.49 8.80
C VAL A 104 -7.24 -10.78 7.30
N GLY A 105 -7.81 -11.92 6.92
CA GLY A 105 -7.97 -12.32 5.53
C GLY A 105 -6.65 -12.62 4.83
N ILE A 106 -6.67 -12.55 3.50
CA ILE A 106 -5.48 -12.80 2.66
C ILE A 106 -4.38 -11.77 2.89
N GLY A 107 -4.72 -10.57 3.37
CA GLY A 107 -3.76 -9.52 3.70
C GLY A 107 -2.77 -9.89 4.80
N ALA A 108 -3.16 -10.78 5.72
CA ALA A 108 -2.29 -11.30 6.78
C ALA A 108 -1.45 -12.51 6.35
N SER A 109 -1.58 -12.97 5.10
CA SER A 109 -0.95 -14.18 4.60
C SER A 109 0.39 -13.87 3.92
N ASN A 110 1.32 -14.83 3.99
CA ASN A 110 2.60 -14.75 3.30
C ASN A 110 2.62 -15.70 2.11
N GLN A 111 2.94 -15.20 0.93
CA GLN A 111 3.19 -16.04 -0.23
C GLN A 111 4.53 -16.76 -0.09
N ILE A 112 4.51 -18.09 0.07
CA ILE A 112 5.72 -18.89 0.29
C ILE A 112 6.44 -19.16 -1.04
N GLN A 113 5.68 -19.34 -2.13
CA GLN A 113 6.23 -19.65 -3.45
C GLN A 113 5.25 -19.29 -4.57
N GLY A 114 5.73 -19.29 -5.80
CA GLY A 114 4.94 -19.05 -6.99
C GLY A 114 5.20 -17.70 -7.63
N LYS A 115 4.46 -17.41 -8.71
CA LYS A 115 4.54 -16.15 -9.43
C LYS A 115 3.83 -15.03 -8.65
N GLN A 116 4.18 -13.79 -8.96
CA GLN A 116 3.46 -12.61 -8.48
C GLN A 116 1.95 -12.76 -8.72
N LEU A 117 1.16 -12.43 -7.72
CA LEU A 117 -0.30 -12.57 -7.78
C LEU A 117 -0.92 -11.51 -8.70
N SER A 118 -2.07 -11.84 -9.28
CA SER A 118 -2.97 -10.88 -9.91
C SER A 118 -4.12 -10.51 -8.97
N TYR A 119 -4.89 -9.49 -9.33
CA TYR A 119 -6.12 -9.13 -8.61
C TYR A 119 -7.05 -10.34 -8.44
N ASN A 120 -7.31 -11.07 -9.54
CA ASN A 120 -8.19 -12.24 -9.49
C ASN A 120 -7.67 -13.32 -8.53
N ASN A 121 -6.35 -13.54 -8.48
CA ASN A 121 -5.78 -14.51 -7.55
C ASN A 121 -6.03 -14.13 -6.10
N ILE A 122 -5.90 -12.85 -5.75
CA ILE A 122 -6.15 -12.35 -4.39
C ILE A 122 -7.64 -12.51 -4.06
N ASN A 123 -8.53 -12.07 -4.95
CA ASN A 123 -9.98 -12.15 -4.76
C ASN A 123 -10.47 -13.59 -4.57
N ASP A 124 -10.02 -14.50 -5.44
CA ASP A 124 -10.39 -15.91 -5.37
C ASP A 124 -9.84 -16.59 -4.11
N THR A 125 -8.61 -16.24 -3.71
CA THR A 125 -7.98 -16.82 -2.51
C THR A 125 -8.67 -16.29 -1.24
N ASP A 126 -9.08 -15.04 -1.21
CA ASP A 126 -9.80 -14.45 -0.07
C ASP A 126 -11.19 -15.12 0.09
N ALA A 127 -11.94 -15.26 -1.00
CA ALA A 127 -13.20 -15.99 -1.01
C ALA A 127 -13.04 -17.46 -0.56
N ALA A 128 -11.95 -18.10 -0.98
CA ALA A 128 -11.62 -19.45 -0.56
C ALA A 128 -11.31 -19.53 0.95
N LEU A 129 -10.59 -18.54 1.48
CA LEU A 129 -10.28 -18.47 2.91
C LEU A 129 -11.55 -18.23 3.74
N GLU A 130 -12.44 -17.34 3.29
CA GLU A 130 -13.73 -17.11 3.94
C GLU A 130 -14.55 -18.39 4.00
N LEU A 131 -14.63 -19.14 2.89
CA LEU A 131 -15.35 -20.43 2.84
C LEU A 131 -14.78 -21.42 3.84
N VAL A 132 -13.44 -21.55 3.95
CA VAL A 132 -12.82 -22.47 4.92
C VAL A 132 -13.13 -22.07 6.35
N ASN A 133 -13.20 -20.77 6.63
CA ASN A 133 -13.48 -20.27 7.97
C ASN A 133 -14.93 -20.52 8.46
N GLU A 134 -15.86 -20.84 7.53
CA GLU A 134 -17.23 -21.27 7.88
C GLU A 134 -17.28 -22.66 8.53
N PHE A 135 -16.22 -23.48 8.37
CA PHE A 135 -16.15 -24.80 8.97
C PHE A 135 -15.51 -24.76 10.35
N PRO A 136 -15.99 -25.56 11.30
CA PRO A 136 -15.35 -25.69 12.61
C PRO A 136 -13.88 -26.15 12.47
N LYS A 137 -12.98 -25.56 13.25
CA LYS A 137 -11.55 -25.93 13.23
C LYS A 137 -11.31 -27.42 13.52
N SER A 138 -12.25 -28.10 14.23
CA SER A 138 -12.22 -29.52 14.49
C SER A 138 -12.32 -30.39 13.23
N ASP A 139 -12.93 -29.87 12.17
CA ASP A 139 -13.24 -30.64 10.97
C ASP A 139 -12.08 -30.69 9.98
N GLY A 140 -11.01 -29.93 10.24
CA GLY A 140 -9.80 -29.93 9.43
C GLY A 140 -10.03 -29.53 7.97
N ALA A 141 -10.98 -28.62 7.71
CA ALA A 141 -11.30 -28.17 6.37
C ALA A 141 -10.06 -27.61 5.67
N GLN A 142 -9.79 -28.06 4.46
CA GLN A 142 -8.71 -27.58 3.61
C GLN A 142 -9.27 -27.26 2.23
N LEU A 143 -8.88 -26.11 1.68
CA LEU A 143 -9.23 -25.73 0.34
C LEU A 143 -7.98 -25.70 -0.55
N PHE A 144 -8.03 -26.45 -1.66
CA PHE A 144 -7.02 -26.42 -2.68
C PHE A 144 -7.49 -25.56 -3.84
N PHE A 145 -6.82 -24.43 -4.01
CA PHE A 145 -7.08 -23.52 -5.13
C PHE A 145 -6.06 -23.73 -6.23
N LYS A 146 -6.51 -24.12 -7.42
CA LYS A 146 -5.66 -24.26 -8.59
C LYS A 146 -5.78 -23.04 -9.47
N MET A 147 -4.77 -22.20 -9.46
CA MET A 147 -4.67 -21.11 -10.43
C MET A 147 -4.48 -21.69 -11.85
N ASP A 148 -5.31 -21.25 -12.81
CA ASP A 148 -5.14 -21.66 -14.21
C ASP A 148 -3.86 -21.02 -14.78
N PRO A 149 -2.87 -21.81 -15.20
CA PRO A 149 -1.65 -21.28 -15.79
C PRO A 149 -1.84 -20.61 -17.15
N ARG A 150 -3.05 -20.75 -17.76
CA ARG A 150 -3.38 -20.20 -19.07
C ARG A 150 -3.87 -18.75 -19.04
N GLY A 151 -4.01 -18.14 -17.86
CA GLY A 151 -4.27 -16.72 -17.66
C GLY A 151 -2.98 -15.88 -17.62
N ALA A 152 -1.98 -16.24 -18.38
CA ALA A 152 -0.70 -15.54 -18.49
C ALA A 152 -0.53 -14.97 -19.89
#